data_14770f331abc620a9b1eb386028f7ebf
#
_entry.id   14770f331abc620a9b1eb386028f7ebf
#
_cell.length_a   1.000
_cell.length_b   1.000
_cell.length_c   1.000
_cell.angle_alpha   90.00
_cell.angle_beta   90.00
_cell.angle_gamma   90.00
#
_symmetry.space_group_name_H-M   'P 1'
#
loop_
_entity.id
_entity.type
_entity.pdbx_description
1 polymer ?
#
loop_
_entity_poly.entity_id
_entity_poly.type
_entity_poly.pdbx_seq_one_letter_code
_entity_poly.pdbx_strand_id
1 'polypeptide(L)'
;MKNIQKIEFHCGTKEELFSSITDSFPYMSSCAELDKFPNRCVPWHWHKEVEVFIVESGSLIYYTSDGEYIFPKGSGGFINSNALHMTKVIDNKNATIQFLHLFDSSVISDKKGGKIETEYVNPLIN
;
A
#
# COMPACT_ATOMS: atom_id res chain seq x y z
N MET A 1 -15.51 0.20 -2.75
CA MET A 1 -14.13 0.55 -2.35
C MET A 1 -14.16 1.19 -0.98
N LYS A 2 -13.24 0.80 -0.11
CA LYS A 2 -13.20 1.27 1.27
C LYS A 2 -12.42 2.59 1.36
N ASN A 3 -12.95 3.57 2.11
CA ASN A 3 -12.23 4.83 2.37
C ASN A 3 -11.36 4.68 3.61
N ILE A 4 -10.09 5.05 3.48
CA ILE A 4 -9.13 5.01 4.58
C ILE A 4 -8.68 6.43 4.90
N GLN A 5 -8.86 6.83 6.16
CA GLN A 5 -8.48 8.15 6.66
C GLN A 5 -7.52 8.09 7.85
N LYS A 6 -7.23 6.90 8.32
CA LYS A 6 -6.27 6.65 9.40
C LYS A 6 -5.73 5.23 9.28
N ILE A 7 -4.57 5.02 9.87
CA ILE A 7 -3.93 3.71 9.90
C ILE A 7 -4.23 3.01 11.22
N GLU A 8 -4.47 1.69 11.17
CA GLU A 8 -4.63 0.85 12.36
C GLU A 8 -3.43 -0.07 12.48
N PHE A 9 -2.80 -0.06 13.66
CA PHE A 9 -1.61 -0.86 13.91
C PHE A 9 -1.91 -2.08 14.77
N HIS A 10 -1.15 -3.15 14.54
CA HIS A 10 -1.07 -4.26 15.48
C HIS A 10 -0.41 -3.76 16.78
N CYS A 11 -0.97 -4.16 17.93
CA CYS A 11 -0.53 -3.65 19.23
C CYS A 11 1.00 -3.70 19.40
N GLY A 12 1.59 -2.54 19.69
CA GLY A 12 3.02 -2.42 19.97
C GLY A 12 3.95 -2.52 18.75
N THR A 13 3.41 -2.57 17.53
CA THR A 13 4.20 -2.68 16.31
C THR A 13 3.83 -1.59 15.30
N LYS A 14 4.55 -1.55 14.18
CA LYS A 14 4.21 -0.71 13.03
C LYS A 14 3.51 -1.50 11.93
N GLU A 15 3.04 -2.70 12.25
CA GLU A 15 2.27 -3.50 11.31
C GLU A 15 0.85 -2.97 11.19
N GLU A 16 0.47 -2.59 9.98
CA GLU A 16 -0.90 -2.16 9.69
C GLU A 16 -1.82 -3.36 9.55
N LEU A 17 -3.01 -3.28 10.16
CA LEU A 17 -3.99 -4.34 10.11
C LEU A 17 -5.11 -4.02 9.14
N PHE A 18 -5.50 -5.02 8.34
CA PHE A 18 -6.62 -4.93 7.41
C PHE A 18 -7.63 -6.03 7.75
N SER A 19 -8.62 -5.68 8.54
CA SER A 19 -9.62 -6.65 9.01
C SER A 19 -10.49 -7.24 7.89
N SER A 20 -10.58 -6.55 6.75
CA SER A 20 -11.32 -7.04 5.58
C SER A 20 -10.55 -8.05 4.75
N ILE A 21 -9.25 -8.23 4.98
CA ILE A 21 -8.44 -9.23 4.31
C ILE A 21 -8.39 -10.48 5.18
N THR A 22 -8.92 -11.59 4.66
CA THR A 22 -9.00 -12.87 5.38
C THR A 22 -8.49 -14.00 4.50
N ASP A 23 -8.31 -15.19 5.08
CA ASP A 23 -7.88 -16.37 4.33
C ASP A 23 -8.87 -16.73 3.22
N SER A 24 -10.16 -16.52 3.47
CA SER A 24 -11.21 -16.80 2.49
C SER A 24 -11.39 -15.66 1.49
N PHE A 25 -10.90 -14.44 1.79
CA PHE A 25 -10.96 -13.29 0.90
C PHE A 25 -9.67 -12.47 1.03
N PRO A 26 -8.59 -12.91 0.39
CA PRO A 26 -7.26 -12.32 0.59
C PRO A 26 -7.00 -11.08 -0.27
N TYR A 27 -7.98 -10.20 -0.40
CA TYR A 27 -7.91 -9.01 -1.24
C TYR A 27 -8.74 -7.88 -0.66
N MET A 28 -8.27 -6.64 -0.83
CA MET A 28 -9.00 -5.44 -0.46
C MET A 28 -8.65 -4.33 -1.46
N SER A 29 -9.67 -3.59 -1.92
CA SER A 29 -9.45 -2.32 -2.60
C SER A 29 -9.88 -1.18 -1.70
N SER A 30 -9.17 -0.07 -1.76
CA SER A 30 -9.46 1.07 -0.91
C SER A 30 -9.15 2.39 -1.62
N CYS A 31 -9.79 3.43 -1.12
CA CYS A 31 -9.52 4.81 -1.54
C CYS A 31 -8.98 5.55 -0.33
N ALA A 32 -7.76 6.05 -0.43
CA ALA A 32 -7.14 6.82 0.65
C ALA A 32 -7.21 8.30 0.30
N GLU A 33 -7.94 9.05 1.13
CA GLU A 33 -8.00 10.51 1.06
C GLU A 33 -6.92 11.04 1.99
N LEU A 34 -5.70 11.20 1.44
CA LEU A 34 -4.51 11.44 2.25
C LEU A 34 -4.51 12.76 3.00
N ASP A 35 -5.23 13.76 2.50
CA ASP A 35 -5.35 15.05 3.20
C ASP A 35 -6.11 14.94 4.52
N LYS A 36 -6.89 13.87 4.70
CA LYS A 36 -7.65 13.62 5.93
C LYS A 36 -6.87 12.86 6.98
N PHE A 37 -5.70 12.34 6.64
CA PHE A 37 -4.82 11.73 7.63
C PHE A 37 -4.17 12.81 8.50
N PRO A 38 -3.86 12.50 9.77
CA PRO A 38 -3.12 13.43 10.62
C PRO A 38 -1.83 13.88 9.95
N ASN A 39 -1.57 15.19 9.91
CA ASN A 39 -0.40 15.80 9.28
C ASN A 39 -0.28 15.48 7.78
N ARG A 40 -1.38 15.06 7.14
CA ARG A 40 -1.41 14.70 5.72
C ARG A 40 -0.35 13.64 5.39
N CYS A 41 -0.23 12.67 6.28
CA CYS A 41 0.86 11.70 6.26
C CYS A 41 0.37 10.35 6.74
N VAL A 42 0.79 9.28 6.07
CA VAL A 42 0.65 7.91 6.57
C VAL A 42 1.98 7.55 7.20
N PRO A 43 2.04 7.41 8.54
CA PRO A 43 3.31 7.22 9.22
C PRO A 43 3.99 5.90 8.83
N TRP A 44 5.25 5.74 9.23
CA TRP A 44 6.00 4.53 8.95
C TRP A 44 5.24 3.30 9.41
N HIS A 45 5.04 2.36 8.46
CA HIS A 45 4.31 1.12 8.71
C HIS A 45 4.73 0.05 7.72
N TRP A 46 4.30 -1.16 7.98
CA TRP A 46 4.45 -2.28 7.07
C TRP A 46 3.22 -3.18 7.18
N HIS A 47 3.00 -3.99 6.16
CA HIS A 47 1.94 -4.99 6.14
C HIS A 47 2.40 -6.19 5.31
N LYS A 48 1.82 -7.33 5.60
CA LYS A 48 2.19 -8.58 4.90
C LYS A 48 1.65 -8.63 3.48
N GLU A 49 0.62 -7.83 3.20
CA GLU A 49 0.01 -7.75 1.88
C GLU A 49 0.91 -7.02 0.91
N VAL A 50 0.80 -7.40 -0.37
CA VAL A 50 1.39 -6.65 -1.47
C VAL A 50 0.45 -5.49 -1.79
N GLU A 51 1.01 -4.33 -2.07
CA GLU A 51 0.24 -3.14 -2.40
C GLU A 51 0.55 -2.70 -3.83
N VAL A 52 -0.51 -2.47 -4.60
CA VAL A 52 -0.43 -1.79 -5.89
C VAL A 52 -1.31 -0.55 -5.80
N PHE A 53 -0.81 0.60 -6.23
CA PHE A 53 -1.59 1.82 -6.11
C PHE A 53 -1.49 2.71 -7.35
N ILE A 54 -2.46 3.60 -7.49
CA ILE A 54 -2.50 4.66 -8.49
C ILE A 54 -2.83 5.97 -7.78
N VAL A 55 -2.17 7.05 -8.16
CA VAL A 55 -2.47 8.40 -7.67
C VAL A 55 -3.54 9.00 -8.57
N GLU A 56 -4.76 9.07 -8.06
CA GLU A 56 -5.92 9.57 -8.81
C GLU A 56 -5.90 11.10 -8.91
N SER A 57 -5.49 11.78 -7.85
CA SER A 57 -5.42 13.22 -7.81
C SER A 57 -4.33 13.66 -6.83
N GLY A 58 -3.83 14.89 -7.00
CA GLY A 58 -2.75 15.42 -6.18
C GLY A 58 -1.41 14.80 -6.49
N SER A 59 -0.53 14.79 -5.50
CA SER A 59 0.79 14.16 -5.61
C SER A 59 1.30 13.78 -4.22
N LEU A 60 2.11 12.74 -4.18
CA LEU A 60 2.63 12.20 -2.92
C LEU A 60 4.05 11.70 -3.07
N ILE A 61 4.69 11.47 -1.94
CA ILE A 61 6.02 10.90 -1.88
C ILE A 61 5.98 9.67 -0.96
N TYR A 62 6.64 8.60 -1.39
CA TYR A 62 6.89 7.42 -0.56
C TYR A 62 8.32 7.45 -0.07
N TYR A 63 8.48 7.23 1.23
CA TYR A 63 9.78 7.00 1.86
C TYR A 63 9.88 5.52 2.17
N THR A 64 10.98 4.90 1.78
CA THR A 64 11.27 3.49 2.07
C THR A 64 12.67 3.39 2.65
N SER A 65 13.07 2.18 3.03
CA SER A 65 14.44 1.96 3.49
C SER A 65 15.47 2.21 2.38
N ASP A 66 15.05 2.17 1.11
CA ASP A 66 15.93 2.35 -0.05
C ASP A 66 15.98 3.78 -0.56
N GLY A 67 15.08 4.66 -0.10
CA GLY A 67 15.06 6.04 -0.56
C GLY A 67 13.67 6.64 -0.68
N GLU A 68 13.56 7.65 -1.53
CA GLU A 68 12.35 8.44 -1.72
C GLU A 68 11.87 8.32 -3.16
N TYR A 69 10.56 8.27 -3.34
CA TYR A 69 9.94 8.11 -4.66
C TYR A 69 8.74 9.04 -4.76
N ILE A 70 8.75 9.94 -5.76
CA ILE A 70 7.67 10.91 -5.97
C ILE A 70 6.70 10.35 -7.00
N PHE A 71 5.40 10.44 -6.67
CA PHE A 71 4.31 9.96 -7.53
C PHE A 71 3.35 11.09 -7.82
N PRO A 72 3.38 11.64 -9.04
CA PRO A 72 2.40 12.63 -9.46
C PRO A 72 1.07 11.99 -9.84
N LYS A 73 0.06 12.82 -10.08
CA LYS A 73 -1.24 12.36 -10.58
C LYS A 73 -1.06 11.47 -11.82
N GLY A 74 -1.76 10.36 -11.84
CA GLY A 74 -1.76 9.41 -12.96
C GLY A 74 -0.64 8.38 -12.89
N SER A 75 0.29 8.50 -11.94
CA SER A 75 1.34 7.52 -11.74
C SER A 75 0.88 6.40 -10.80
N GLY A 76 1.60 5.31 -10.80
CA GLY A 76 1.32 4.19 -9.92
C GLY A 76 2.59 3.54 -9.41
N GLY A 77 2.44 2.74 -8.39
CA GLY A 77 3.57 2.09 -7.75
C GLY A 77 3.21 0.76 -7.13
N PHE A 78 4.23 0.13 -6.57
CA PHE A 78 4.17 -1.19 -6.00
C PHE A 78 4.97 -1.22 -4.70
N ILE A 79 4.37 -1.76 -3.64
CA ILE A 79 5.05 -1.95 -2.36
C ILE A 79 5.07 -3.45 -2.06
N ASN A 80 6.27 -3.96 -1.82
CA ASN A 80 6.48 -5.36 -1.49
C ASN A 80 5.85 -5.73 -0.15
N SER A 81 5.54 -7.00 -0.01
CA SER A 81 5.15 -7.59 1.27
C SER A 81 6.20 -7.26 2.35
N ASN A 82 5.74 -6.84 3.52
CA ASN A 82 6.56 -6.54 4.70
C ASN A 82 7.57 -5.39 4.53
N ALA A 83 7.46 -4.59 3.47
CA ALA A 83 8.35 -3.45 3.25
C ALA A 83 7.90 -2.26 4.09
N LEU A 84 8.79 -1.75 4.94
CA LEU A 84 8.54 -0.57 5.75
C LEU A 84 8.48 0.66 4.87
N HIS A 85 7.43 1.46 5.00
CA HIS A 85 7.23 2.65 4.17
C HIS A 85 6.40 3.71 4.86
N MET A 86 6.49 4.92 4.34
CA MET A 86 5.74 6.08 4.80
C MET A 86 5.30 6.88 3.58
N THR A 87 4.12 7.49 3.65
CA THR A 87 3.57 8.28 2.55
C THR A 87 3.27 9.68 3.04
N LYS A 88 3.60 10.69 2.25
CA LYS A 88 3.34 12.07 2.59
C LYS A 88 2.79 12.83 1.39
N VAL A 89 1.79 13.68 1.62
CA VAL A 89 1.25 14.57 0.60
C VAL A 89 2.24 15.68 0.31
N ILE A 90 2.44 15.98 -0.97
CA ILE A 90 3.29 17.10 -1.40
C ILE A 90 2.53 18.14 -2.23
N ASP A 91 1.30 17.83 -2.65
CA ASP A 91 0.47 18.79 -3.38
C ASP A 91 -0.19 19.76 -2.40
N ASN A 92 -0.04 21.07 -2.64
CA ASN A 92 -0.60 22.10 -1.78
C ASN A 92 -1.89 22.71 -2.33
N LYS A 93 -2.32 22.32 -3.52
CA LYS A 93 -3.46 22.92 -4.22
C LYS A 93 -4.63 21.98 -4.39
N ASN A 94 -4.37 20.70 -4.66
CA ASN A 94 -5.38 19.72 -4.96
C ASN A 94 -5.41 18.64 -3.88
N ALA A 95 -6.57 18.07 -3.63
CA ALA A 95 -6.68 16.93 -2.74
C ALA A 95 -5.88 15.76 -3.29
N THR A 96 -5.19 15.03 -2.44
CA THR A 96 -4.41 13.87 -2.85
C THR A 96 -5.19 12.60 -2.54
N ILE A 97 -5.56 11.88 -3.59
CA ILE A 97 -6.37 10.67 -3.52
C ILE A 97 -5.59 9.54 -4.16
N GLN A 98 -5.50 8.44 -3.44
CA GLN A 98 -4.77 7.26 -3.85
C GLN A 98 -5.73 6.06 -3.86
N PHE A 99 -5.78 5.34 -4.97
CA PHE A 99 -6.49 4.06 -5.02
C PHE A 99 -5.49 2.95 -4.76
N LEU A 100 -5.82 2.06 -3.82
CA LEU A 100 -4.94 0.99 -3.38
C LEU A 100 -5.60 -0.36 -3.59
N HIS A 101 -4.80 -1.31 -4.00
CA HIS A 101 -5.16 -2.72 -4.07
C HIS A 101 -4.18 -3.48 -3.20
N LEU A 102 -4.69 -4.12 -2.16
CA LEU A 102 -3.89 -4.88 -1.21
C LEU A 102 -4.32 -6.34 -1.28
N PHE A 103 -3.36 -7.22 -1.40
CA PHE A 103 -3.68 -8.64 -1.52
C PHE A 103 -2.56 -9.51 -0.98
N ASP A 104 -2.95 -10.68 -0.49
CA ASP A 104 -1.98 -11.72 -0.17
C ASP A 104 -1.38 -12.22 -1.49
N SER A 105 -0.09 -12.59 -1.48
CA SER A 105 0.59 -13.06 -2.68
C SER A 105 -0.09 -14.29 -3.31
N SER A 106 -0.86 -15.03 -2.53
CA SER A 106 -1.64 -16.17 -3.04
C SER A 106 -2.69 -15.79 -4.07
N VAL A 107 -3.10 -14.51 -4.14
CA VAL A 107 -4.11 -14.05 -5.12
C VAL A 107 -3.59 -14.16 -6.54
N ILE A 108 -2.30 -13.91 -6.75
CA ILE A 108 -1.69 -13.94 -8.08
C ILE A 108 -0.86 -15.19 -8.33
N SER A 109 -0.87 -16.11 -7.37
CA SER A 109 -0.16 -17.40 -7.47
C SER A 109 -1.16 -18.51 -7.19
N ASP A 110 -1.43 -19.36 -8.19
CA ASP A 110 -2.41 -20.44 -8.07
C ASP A 110 -2.05 -21.44 -6.98
N LYS A 111 -0.74 -21.65 -6.79
CA LYS A 111 -0.26 -22.56 -5.76
C LYS A 111 1.15 -22.16 -5.35
N LYS A 112 1.49 -22.46 -4.10
CA LYS A 112 2.81 -22.18 -3.59
C LYS A 112 3.87 -22.94 -4.38
N GLY A 113 4.92 -22.22 -4.80
CA GLY A 113 5.99 -22.81 -5.59
C GLY A 113 5.70 -22.90 -7.07
N GLY A 114 4.55 -22.41 -7.54
CA GLY A 114 4.24 -22.35 -8.96
C GLY A 114 5.06 -21.31 -9.70
N LYS A 115 4.98 -21.32 -11.03
CA LYS A 115 5.78 -20.43 -11.86
C LYS A 115 5.58 -18.95 -11.52
N ILE A 116 4.31 -18.52 -11.33
CA ILE A 116 4.02 -17.13 -11.00
C ILE A 116 4.66 -16.76 -9.66
N GLU A 117 4.51 -17.62 -8.64
CA GLU A 117 5.08 -17.35 -7.33
C GLU A 117 6.61 -17.29 -7.38
N THR A 118 7.27 -18.24 -8.06
CA THR A 118 8.73 -18.31 -8.06
C THR A 118 9.40 -17.30 -8.99
N GLU A 119 8.80 -17.01 -10.15
CA GLU A 119 9.43 -16.14 -11.16
C GLU A 119 8.99 -14.69 -11.08
N TYR A 120 7.79 -14.41 -10.57
CA TYR A 120 7.24 -13.06 -10.55
C TYR A 120 6.91 -12.54 -9.15
N VAL A 121 6.21 -13.33 -8.34
CA VAL A 121 5.76 -12.88 -7.02
C VAL A 121 6.92 -12.81 -6.04
N ASN A 122 7.68 -13.90 -5.89
CA ASN A 122 8.78 -13.93 -4.92
C ASN A 122 9.86 -12.88 -5.20
N PRO A 123 10.29 -12.66 -6.44
CA PRO A 123 11.22 -11.57 -6.72
C PRO A 123 10.70 -10.19 -6.37
N LEU A 124 9.37 -9.97 -6.46
CA LEU A 124 8.77 -8.69 -6.15
C LEU A 124 8.62 -8.44 -4.64
N ILE A 125 8.44 -9.48 -3.85
CA ILE A 125 8.19 -9.35 -2.40
C ILE A 125 9.42 -9.64 -1.53
N ASN A 126 10.48 -10.10 -2.11
CA ASN A 126 11.76 -10.30 -1.42
C ASN A 126 12.75 -9.20 -1.83
#